data_6cef203af8a9c68ff3ce269a86a07a3a
#
_entry.id   6cef203af8a9c68ff3ce269a86a07a3a
#
_cell.length_a   1.000
_cell.length_b   1.000
_cell.length_c   1.000
_cell.angle_alpha   90.00
_cell.angle_beta   90.00
_cell.angle_gamma   90.00
#
_symmetry.space_group_name_H-M   'P 1'
#
loop_
_entity.id
_entity.type
_entity.pdbx_description
1 polymer ?
#
loop_
_entity_poly.entity_id
_entity_poly.type
_entity_poly.pdbx_seq_one_letter_code
_entity_poly.pdbx_strand_id
1 'polypeptide(L)' 'MTKALIIDQIRRTAEENDGVPLGRERFFTQTGIKEADWLGKYWVRWSDAIREAGYEPNIMKGAY' A
#
# COMPACT_ATOMS: atom_id res chain seq x y z
N MET A 1 -10.35 -9.71 6.78
CA MET A 1 -9.71 -9.17 5.56
C MET A 1 -8.50 -10.00 5.24
N THR A 2 -8.31 -10.34 3.99
CA THR A 2 -7.21 -11.21 3.62
C THR A 2 -6.04 -10.43 3.05
N LYS A 3 -4.87 -11.03 3.10
CA LYS A 3 -3.67 -10.41 2.55
C LYS A 3 -3.86 -10.13 1.06
N ALA A 4 -4.46 -11.09 0.35
CA ALA A 4 -4.67 -10.94 -1.09
C ALA A 4 -5.56 -9.75 -1.41
N LEU A 5 -6.57 -9.51 -0.60
CA LEU A 5 -7.45 -8.38 -0.81
C LEU A 5 -6.70 -7.07 -0.62
N ILE A 6 -5.86 -7.01 0.39
CA ILE A 6 -5.10 -5.79 0.67
C ILE A 6 -4.12 -5.53 -0.48
N ILE A 7 -3.44 -6.56 -0.95
CA ILE A 7 -2.52 -6.41 -2.06
C ILE A 7 -3.24 -5.94 -3.31
N ASP A 8 -4.43 -6.47 -3.55
CA ASP A 8 -5.22 -6.08 -4.71
C ASP A 8 -5.58 -4.59 -4.62
N GLN A 9 -5.94 -4.12 -3.45
CA GLN A 9 -6.27 -2.71 -3.26
C GLN A 9 -5.03 -1.81 -3.40
N ILE A 10 -3.87 -2.29 -2.94
CA ILE A 10 -2.63 -1.54 -3.12
C ILE A 10 -2.36 -1.35 -4.60
N ARG A 11 -2.54 -2.42 -5.38
CA ARG A 11 -2.27 -2.34 -6.81
C ARG A 11 -3.30 -1.46 -7.52
N ARG A 12 -4.56 -1.60 -7.16
CA ARG A 12 -5.60 -0.79 -7.78
C ARG A 12 -5.38 0.71 -7.53
N THR A 13 -5.12 1.06 -6.27
CA THR A 13 -4.93 2.47 -5.95
C THR A 13 -3.63 3.02 -6.55
N ALA A 14 -2.60 2.18 -6.65
CA ALA A 14 -1.37 2.59 -7.29
C ALA A 14 -1.59 2.86 -8.77
N GLU A 15 -2.36 2.00 -9.43
CA GLU A 15 -2.64 2.21 -10.85
C GLU A 15 -3.44 3.49 -11.07
N GLU A 16 -4.34 3.79 -10.17
CA GLU A 16 -5.10 5.03 -10.27
C GLU A 16 -4.25 6.25 -9.97
N ASN A 17 -3.09 6.04 -9.40
CA ASN A 17 -2.17 7.12 -9.05
C ASN A 17 -0.91 7.05 -9.91
N ASP A 18 -1.09 6.78 -11.20
CA ASP A 18 -0.01 6.72 -12.19
C ASP A 18 1.07 5.69 -11.87
N GLY A 19 0.68 4.59 -11.25
CA GLY A 19 1.62 3.53 -10.94
C GLY A 19 2.45 3.79 -9.69
N VAL A 20 2.10 4.83 -8.94
CA VAL A 20 2.82 5.16 -7.71
C VAL A 20 1.98 4.73 -6.51
N PRO A 21 2.49 3.83 -5.67
CA PRO A 21 1.72 3.37 -4.53
C PRO A 21 1.48 4.49 -3.52
N LEU A 22 0.32 4.46 -2.91
CA LEU A 22 -0.04 5.49 -1.94
C LEU A 22 0.67 5.25 -0.62
N GLY A 23 0.85 6.31 0.14
CA GLY A 23 1.30 6.16 1.51
C GLY A 23 0.19 5.55 2.34
N ARG A 24 0.52 5.04 3.52
CA ARG A 24 -0.48 4.31 4.32
C ARG A 24 -1.67 5.17 4.73
N GLU A 25 -1.45 6.45 4.97
CA GLU A 25 -2.57 7.33 5.33
C GLU A 25 -3.51 7.55 4.17
N ARG A 26 -2.95 7.78 2.99
CA ARG A 26 -3.79 7.96 1.81
C ARG A 26 -4.48 6.68 1.44
N PHE A 27 -3.80 5.57 1.62
CA PHE A 27 -4.39 4.28 1.35
C PHE A 27 -5.60 4.05 2.24
N PHE A 28 -5.47 4.39 3.52
CA PHE A 28 -6.59 4.28 4.44
C PHE A 28 -7.74 5.18 4.00
N THR A 29 -7.44 6.41 3.62
CA THR A 29 -8.47 7.36 3.18
C THR A 29 -9.20 6.85 1.95
N GLN A 30 -8.49 6.23 1.03
CA GLN A 30 -9.07 5.78 -0.22
C GLN A 30 -9.81 4.45 -0.10
N THR A 31 -9.35 3.57 0.75
CA THR A 31 -9.88 2.21 0.81
C THR A 31 -10.60 1.88 2.11
N GLY A 32 -10.35 2.63 3.16
CA GLY A 32 -10.91 2.31 4.46
C GLY A 32 -10.16 1.21 5.19
N ILE A 33 -9.08 0.70 4.61
CA ILE A 33 -8.30 -0.37 5.24
C ILE A 33 -7.38 0.24 6.27
N LYS A 34 -7.61 -0.11 7.53
CA LYS A 34 -6.85 0.46 8.64
C LYS A 34 -5.51 -0.20 8.79
N GLU A 35 -4.60 0.51 9.43
CA GLU A 35 -3.30 -0.03 9.72
C GLU A 35 -3.42 -1.30 10.55
N ALA A 36 -4.37 -1.35 11.47
CA ALA A 36 -4.59 -2.52 12.29
C ALA A 36 -5.00 -3.76 11.50
N ASP A 37 -5.45 -3.57 10.28
CA ASP A 37 -5.87 -4.69 9.44
C ASP A 37 -4.69 -5.44 8.85
N TRP A 38 -3.53 -4.82 8.78
CA TRP A 38 -2.36 -5.46 8.20
C TRP A 38 -1.10 -5.41 9.06
N LEU A 39 -0.98 -4.39 9.89
CA LEU A 39 0.24 -4.21 10.67
C LEU A 39 0.37 -5.31 11.70
N GLY A 40 1.51 -5.97 11.69
CA GLY A 40 1.73 -7.07 12.60
C GLY A 40 1.04 -8.36 12.23
N LYS A 41 0.17 -8.33 11.21
CA LYS A 41 -0.50 -9.55 10.76
C LYS A 41 0.17 -10.10 9.52
N TYR A 42 0.36 -9.25 8.53
CA TYR A 42 0.93 -9.66 7.26
C TYR A 42 2.28 -9.02 7.02
N TRP A 43 2.43 -7.78 7.44
CA TRP A 43 3.68 -7.05 7.23
C TRP A 43 4.00 -6.25 8.47
N VAL A 44 5.27 -6.00 8.68
CA VAL A 44 5.72 -5.17 9.79
C VAL A 44 5.77 -3.71 9.37
N ARG A 45 6.00 -3.45 8.10
CA ARG A 45 6.10 -2.11 7.58
C ARG A 45 5.27 -1.96 6.33
N TRP A 46 4.83 -0.74 6.08
CA TRP A 46 4.07 -0.47 4.86
C TRP A 46 4.90 -0.73 3.62
N SER A 47 6.21 -0.43 3.68
CA SER A 47 7.07 -0.67 2.53
C SER A 47 7.13 -2.14 2.16
N ASP A 48 7.01 -3.04 3.13
CA ASP A 48 7.00 -4.46 2.84
C ASP A 48 5.75 -4.85 2.05
N ALA A 49 4.62 -4.25 2.41
CA ALA A 49 3.38 -4.50 1.69
C ALA A 49 3.46 -4.02 0.25
N ILE A 50 4.05 -2.85 0.05
CA ILE A 50 4.22 -2.28 -1.27
C ILE A 50 5.11 -3.15 -2.14
N ARG A 51 6.18 -3.67 -1.58
CA ARG A 51 7.08 -4.54 -2.32
C ARG A 51 6.39 -5.84 -2.70
N GLU A 52 5.62 -6.39 -1.80
CA GLU A 52 4.92 -7.63 -2.09
C GLU A 52 3.88 -7.42 -3.18
N ALA A 53 3.32 -6.22 -3.27
CA ALA A 53 2.37 -5.90 -4.32
C ALA A 53 3.05 -5.67 -5.67
N GLY A 54 4.38 -5.64 -5.69
CA GLY A 54 5.13 -5.48 -6.93
C GLY A 54 5.55 -4.06 -7.23
N TYR A 55 5.55 -3.19 -6.23
CA TYR A 55 5.93 -1.80 -6.42
C TYR A 55 7.17 -1.45 -5.61
N GLU A 56 7.75 -0.31 -5.91
CA GLU A 56 8.92 0.17 -5.20
C GLU A 56 8.49 1.22 -4.19
N PRO A 57 8.74 1.00 -2.91
CA PRO A 57 8.32 1.98 -1.91
C PRO A 57 9.05 3.32 -2.02
N ASN A 58 10.18 3.33 -2.69
CA ASN A 58 10.94 4.56 -2.78
C ASN A 58 10.72 5.34 -4.02
N ILE A 59 9.71 4.99 -4.76
CA ILE A 59 9.45 5.63 -5.95
C ILE A 59 8.93 7.01 -5.76
N MET A 60 8.78 7.47 -4.58
CA MET A 60 8.30 8.73 -4.31
C MET A 60 9.31 9.72 -4.62
N LYS A 61 9.56 10.01 -5.83
CA LYS A 61 10.55 10.89 -6.18
C LYS A 61 10.23 12.27 -5.88
N GLY A 62 9.08 12.59 -5.59
CA GLY A 62 8.79 13.90 -5.15
C GLY A 62 9.49 14.24 -3.89
N ALA A 63 10.12 13.31 -3.30
CA ALA A 63 10.80 13.54 -2.07
C ALA A 63 12.00 14.45 -2.21
N TYR A 64 12.34 14.83 -3.34
CA TYR A 64 13.36 15.85 -3.46
C TYR A 64 13.30 16.54 -4.75
#